data_30f2813f80830ed3927cb0e3cbbf2646
#
_entry.id   30f2813f80830ed3927cb0e3cbbf2646
#
_cell.length_a   1.000
_cell.length_b   1.000
_cell.length_c   1.000
_cell.angle_alpha   90.00
_cell.angle_beta   90.00
_cell.angle_gamma   90.00
#
_symmetry.space_group_name_H-M   'P 1'
#
loop_
_entity.id
_entity.type
_entity.pdbx_description
1 polymer ?
#
loop_
_entity_poly.entity_id
_entity_poly.type
_entity_poly.pdbx_seq_one_letter_code
_entity_poly.pdbx_strand_id
1 'polypeptide(L)'
;MLKTLKIDDSVCFSHLPQLQRYTGAIDESQRPILLSCLRTAIIEVQDRSGRSIAPCVMRLDISCNGSAFVPLYGNVSSVSAVRTPEGANVDYTLCDGGVDTGNAVYERLVIDYTTSTDEGESMRLLPVVFQYAAALFDGQTEMLPKIIAQC
;
A
#
# COMPACT_ATOMS: atom_id res chain seq x y z
N MET A 1 -9.57 8.12 -0.60
CA MET A 1 -8.77 7.35 0.39
C MET A 1 -8.17 6.13 -0.29
N LEU A 2 -6.88 5.94 -0.14
CA LEU A 2 -6.17 4.75 -0.63
C LEU A 2 -6.03 3.72 0.49
N LYS A 3 -6.26 2.46 0.19
CA LYS A 3 -6.16 1.37 1.15
C LYS A 3 -5.58 0.12 0.49
N THR A 4 -4.55 -0.45 1.10
CA THR A 4 -4.05 -1.78 0.74
C THR A 4 -4.98 -2.86 1.30
N LEU A 5 -5.55 -3.68 0.42
CA LEU A 5 -6.45 -4.78 0.80
C LEU A 5 -5.69 -6.08 1.08
N LYS A 6 -4.62 -6.33 0.31
CA LYS A 6 -3.83 -7.55 0.42
C LYS A 6 -2.42 -7.27 -0.11
N ILE A 7 -1.41 -7.83 0.55
CA ILE A 7 -0.02 -7.80 0.08
C ILE A 7 0.49 -9.23 -0.16
N ASP A 8 1.51 -9.34 -1.01
CA ASP A 8 2.25 -10.58 -1.20
C ASP A 8 3.15 -10.84 0.03
N ASP A 9 2.85 -11.88 0.79
CA ASP A 9 3.57 -12.21 2.02
C ASP A 9 5.03 -12.64 1.77
N SER A 10 5.39 -13.04 0.54
CA SER A 10 6.78 -13.39 0.20
C SER A 10 7.74 -12.23 0.42
N VAL A 11 7.29 -11.00 0.20
CA VAL A 11 8.08 -9.79 0.46
C VAL A 11 8.34 -9.60 1.95
N CYS A 12 7.35 -9.88 2.80
CA CYS A 12 7.53 -9.86 4.26
C CYS A 12 8.59 -10.88 4.69
N PHE A 13 8.53 -12.10 4.18
CA PHE A 13 9.53 -13.13 4.49
C PHE A 13 10.94 -12.72 4.02
N SER A 14 11.06 -12.09 2.87
CA SER A 14 12.36 -11.66 2.34
C SER A 14 13.02 -10.56 3.17
N HIS A 15 12.24 -9.69 3.81
CA HIS A 15 12.74 -8.59 4.63
C HIS A 15 12.85 -8.93 6.11
N LEU A 16 12.28 -10.05 6.55
CA LEU A 16 12.27 -10.44 7.96
C LEU A 16 13.67 -10.56 8.58
N PRO A 17 14.69 -11.14 7.91
CA PRO A 17 16.04 -11.20 8.48
C PRO A 17 16.66 -9.85 8.77
N GLN A 18 16.39 -8.85 7.92
CA GLN A 18 16.87 -7.47 8.15
C GLN A 18 16.17 -6.84 9.35
N LEU A 19 14.86 -7.04 9.49
CA LEU A 19 14.11 -6.55 10.63
C LEU A 19 14.58 -7.21 11.93
N GLN A 20 14.86 -8.52 11.93
CA GLN A 20 15.41 -9.24 13.08
C GLN A 20 16.74 -8.63 13.53
N ARG A 21 17.62 -8.31 12.61
CA ARG A 21 18.89 -7.62 12.92
C ARG A 21 18.66 -6.20 13.42
N TYR A 22 17.73 -5.48 12.86
CA TYR A 22 17.38 -4.13 13.26
C TYR A 22 16.83 -4.06 14.69
N THR A 23 15.98 -5.01 15.07
CA THR A 23 15.35 -5.06 16.40
C THR A 23 16.18 -5.83 17.44
N GLY A 24 17.14 -6.64 17.00
CA GLY A 24 17.85 -7.59 17.87
C GLY A 24 17.01 -8.80 18.28
N ALA A 25 15.82 -8.98 17.73
CA ALA A 25 14.90 -10.06 18.06
C ALA A 25 15.22 -11.31 17.23
N ILE A 26 16.26 -12.05 17.64
CA ILE A 26 16.77 -13.24 16.93
C ILE A 26 16.12 -14.55 17.40
N ASP A 27 15.28 -14.51 18.43
CA ASP A 27 14.59 -15.70 18.94
C ASP A 27 13.49 -16.13 17.97
N GLU A 28 13.49 -17.40 17.57
CA GLU A 28 12.48 -17.98 16.67
C GLU A 28 11.05 -17.87 17.21
N SER A 29 10.86 -17.83 18.52
CA SER A 29 9.53 -17.65 19.13
C SER A 29 8.93 -16.26 18.85
N GLN A 30 9.75 -15.25 18.55
CA GLN A 30 9.33 -13.88 18.24
C GLN A 30 9.05 -13.66 16.75
N ARG A 31 9.45 -14.60 15.90
CA ARG A 31 9.33 -14.49 14.45
C ARG A 31 7.91 -14.23 13.95
N PRO A 32 6.85 -14.93 14.42
CA PRO A 32 5.48 -14.65 13.97
C PRO A 32 5.02 -13.26 14.34
N ILE A 33 5.40 -12.74 15.50
CA ILE A 33 5.05 -11.38 15.95
C ILE A 33 5.75 -10.34 15.09
N LEU A 34 7.05 -10.52 14.83
CA LEU A 34 7.82 -9.63 13.94
C LEU A 34 7.26 -9.61 12.53
N LEU A 35 6.87 -10.76 12.00
CA LEU A 35 6.26 -10.86 10.68
C LEU A 35 4.95 -10.08 10.60
N SER A 36 4.11 -10.18 11.63
CA SER A 36 2.88 -9.41 11.73
C SER A 36 3.14 -7.90 11.80
N CYS A 37 4.12 -7.48 12.58
CA CYS A 37 4.52 -6.08 12.67
C CYS A 37 5.06 -5.56 11.33
N LEU A 38 5.87 -6.34 10.64
CA LEU A 38 6.41 -6.00 9.33
C LEU A 38 5.31 -5.84 8.28
N ARG A 39 4.37 -6.78 8.25
CA ARG A 39 3.22 -6.72 7.34
C ARG A 39 2.38 -5.47 7.59
N THR A 40 2.05 -5.17 8.83
CA THR A 40 1.32 -3.96 9.20
C THR A 40 2.08 -2.72 8.79
N ALA A 41 3.38 -2.66 9.04
CA ALA A 41 4.22 -1.52 8.68
C ALA A 41 4.26 -1.29 7.15
N ILE A 42 4.39 -2.35 6.35
CA ILE A 42 4.35 -2.23 4.88
C ILE A 42 3.01 -1.64 4.43
N ILE A 43 1.90 -2.16 4.96
CA ILE A 43 0.56 -1.68 4.60
C ILE A 43 0.40 -0.19 4.95
N GLU A 44 0.74 0.20 6.17
CA GLU A 44 0.62 1.59 6.62
C GLU A 44 1.49 2.56 5.81
N VAL A 45 2.73 2.17 5.52
CA VAL A 45 3.63 2.99 4.71
C VAL A 45 3.14 3.09 3.27
N GLN A 46 2.63 2.00 2.68
CA GLN A 46 2.03 2.03 1.34
C GLN A 46 0.81 2.94 1.27
N ASP A 47 -0.11 2.80 2.22
CA ASP A 47 -1.34 3.59 2.26
C ASP A 47 -1.02 5.08 2.43
N ARG A 48 0.00 5.41 3.19
CA ARG A 48 0.42 6.79 3.41
C ARG A 48 1.19 7.40 2.24
N SER A 49 2.14 6.65 1.68
CA SER A 49 3.03 7.15 0.62
C SER A 49 2.41 7.08 -0.77
N GLY A 50 1.42 6.21 -0.98
CA GLY A 50 0.91 5.88 -2.30
C GLY A 50 1.90 5.08 -3.16
N ARG A 51 2.90 4.43 -2.56
CA ARG A 51 3.92 3.65 -3.26
C ARG A 51 3.79 2.16 -2.98
N SER A 52 4.16 1.33 -3.94
CA SER A 52 4.09 -0.12 -3.82
C SER A 52 5.42 -0.70 -3.34
N ILE A 53 5.50 -1.03 -2.07
CA ILE A 53 6.67 -1.70 -1.47
C ILE A 53 6.61 -3.20 -1.76
N ALA A 54 5.40 -3.76 -1.76
CA ALA A 54 5.14 -5.16 -2.09
C ALA A 54 4.08 -5.24 -3.19
N PRO A 55 4.08 -6.32 -4.01
CA PRO A 55 2.93 -6.58 -4.88
C PRO A 55 1.67 -6.66 -4.03
N CYS A 56 0.64 -5.92 -4.41
CA CYS A 56 -0.54 -5.79 -3.56
C CYS A 56 -1.82 -5.55 -4.37
N VAL A 57 -2.94 -5.75 -3.71
CA VAL A 57 -4.26 -5.31 -4.16
C VAL A 57 -4.62 -4.05 -3.41
N MET A 58 -4.92 -2.99 -4.14
CA MET A 58 -5.28 -1.68 -3.58
C MET A 58 -6.71 -1.31 -3.93
N ARG A 59 -7.33 -0.54 -3.05
CA ARG A 59 -8.60 0.13 -3.30
C ARG A 59 -8.40 1.64 -3.17
N LEU A 60 -8.78 2.35 -4.22
CA LEU A 60 -8.85 3.80 -4.23
C LEU A 60 -10.32 4.25 -4.23
N ASP A 61 -10.71 4.97 -3.21
CA ASP A 61 -12.00 5.65 -3.11
C ASP A 61 -11.74 7.15 -3.25
N ILE A 62 -12.14 7.71 -4.38
CA ILE A 62 -11.73 9.06 -4.77
C ILE A 62 -12.85 9.87 -5.40
N SER A 63 -12.86 11.17 -5.11
CA SER A 63 -13.64 12.16 -5.84
C SER A 63 -12.97 12.47 -7.18
N CYS A 64 -13.73 12.42 -8.27
CA CYS A 64 -13.21 12.63 -9.63
C CYS A 64 -13.05 14.10 -10.01
N ASN A 65 -13.65 15.03 -9.24
CA ASN A 65 -13.55 16.48 -9.43
C ASN A 65 -13.80 16.95 -10.87
N GLY A 66 -14.77 16.31 -11.54
CA GLY A 66 -15.15 16.64 -12.92
C GLY A 66 -14.21 16.08 -13.99
N SER A 67 -13.26 15.24 -13.64
CA SER A 67 -12.34 14.60 -14.58
C SER A 67 -12.80 13.18 -14.95
N ALA A 68 -12.71 12.85 -16.25
CA ALA A 68 -12.88 11.48 -16.72
C ALA A 68 -11.65 10.61 -16.48
N PHE A 69 -10.47 11.21 -16.34
CA PHE A 69 -9.24 10.53 -16.01
C PHE A 69 -8.99 10.56 -14.50
N VAL A 70 -8.75 9.38 -13.92
CA VAL A 70 -8.45 9.19 -12.50
C VAL A 70 -7.07 8.58 -12.37
N PRO A 71 -6.09 9.30 -11.81
CA PRO A 71 -4.76 8.77 -11.57
C PRO A 71 -4.79 7.70 -10.47
N LEU A 72 -3.99 6.65 -10.63
CA LEU A 72 -3.81 5.60 -9.64
C LEU A 72 -2.42 5.70 -9.00
N TYR A 73 -2.33 5.24 -7.78
CA TYR A 73 -1.09 5.25 -7.01
C TYR A 73 -0.31 3.93 -7.18
N GLY A 74 1.00 4.02 -7.07
CA GLY A 74 1.89 2.87 -7.15
C GLY A 74 2.18 2.43 -8.60
N ASN A 75 2.83 1.30 -8.73
CA ASN A 75 3.20 0.71 -10.02
C ASN A 75 2.08 -0.24 -10.48
N VAL A 76 1.08 0.32 -11.15
CA VAL A 76 -0.15 -0.40 -11.53
C VAL A 76 0.14 -1.49 -12.54
N SER A 77 -0.26 -2.72 -12.25
CA SER A 77 -0.18 -3.86 -13.17
C SER A 77 -1.51 -4.21 -13.82
N SER A 78 -2.61 -4.12 -13.10
CA SER A 78 -3.95 -4.36 -13.67
C SER A 78 -5.05 -3.69 -12.83
N VAL A 79 -6.19 -3.45 -13.44
CA VAL A 79 -7.39 -2.97 -12.77
C VAL A 79 -8.42 -4.10 -12.76
N SER A 80 -8.94 -4.44 -11.58
CA SER A 80 -9.92 -5.52 -11.43
C SER A 80 -11.37 -5.04 -11.43
N ALA A 81 -11.63 -3.84 -10.93
CA ALA A 81 -12.98 -3.27 -10.90
C ALA A 81 -12.95 -1.75 -10.81
N VAL A 82 -13.87 -1.11 -11.53
CA VAL A 82 -14.21 0.31 -11.38
C VAL A 82 -15.70 0.40 -11.14
N ARG A 83 -16.08 0.98 -10.00
CA ARG A 83 -17.48 1.03 -9.57
C ARG A 83 -17.83 2.40 -9.02
N THR A 84 -19.13 2.72 -9.07
CA THR A 84 -19.68 3.82 -8.28
C THR A 84 -19.71 3.44 -6.78
N PRO A 85 -19.84 4.40 -5.85
CA PRO A 85 -20.01 4.09 -4.43
C PRO A 85 -21.20 3.16 -4.14
N GLU A 86 -22.23 3.19 -4.97
CA GLU A 86 -23.42 2.33 -4.86
C GLU A 86 -23.18 0.91 -5.40
N GLY A 87 -22.01 0.65 -5.98
CA GLY A 87 -21.63 -0.66 -6.48
C GLY A 87 -21.93 -0.92 -7.96
N ALA A 88 -22.38 0.07 -8.73
CA ALA A 88 -22.59 -0.07 -10.17
C ALA A 88 -21.26 -0.12 -10.91
N ASN A 89 -21.14 -1.07 -11.85
CA ASN A 89 -19.95 -1.18 -12.70
C ASN A 89 -19.84 0.02 -13.65
N VAL A 90 -18.61 0.46 -13.86
CA VAL A 90 -18.26 1.59 -14.73
C VAL A 90 -17.34 1.09 -15.85
N ASP A 91 -17.68 1.43 -17.10
CA ASP A 91 -16.80 1.18 -18.23
C ASP A 91 -15.58 2.12 -18.19
N TYR A 92 -14.41 1.55 -18.43
CA TYR A 92 -13.15 2.28 -18.36
C TYR A 92 -12.13 1.74 -19.35
N THR A 93 -11.13 2.55 -19.63
CA THR A 93 -9.90 2.16 -20.32
C THR A 93 -8.72 2.37 -19.37
N LEU A 94 -7.87 1.35 -19.23
CA LEU A 94 -6.61 1.51 -18.48
C LEU A 94 -5.62 2.28 -19.36
N CYS A 95 -5.24 3.45 -18.86
CA CYS A 95 -4.24 4.31 -19.48
C CYS A 95 -2.97 4.32 -18.64
N ASP A 96 -1.90 4.90 -19.18
CA ASP A 96 -0.68 5.07 -18.40
C ASP A 96 -0.94 5.93 -17.16
N GLY A 97 -0.73 5.32 -15.99
CA GLY A 97 -0.89 5.96 -14.69
C GLY A 97 -2.32 6.10 -14.17
N GLY A 98 -3.33 5.54 -14.84
CA GLY A 98 -4.69 5.65 -14.33
C GLY A 98 -5.78 5.04 -15.21
N VAL A 99 -7.03 5.32 -14.86
CA VAL A 99 -8.22 4.88 -15.60
C VAL A 99 -8.91 6.07 -16.24
N ASP A 100 -9.43 5.87 -17.45
CA ASP A 100 -10.21 6.84 -18.19
C ASP A 100 -11.64 6.29 -18.41
N THR A 101 -12.64 7.02 -17.97
CA THR A 101 -14.06 6.69 -18.14
C THR A 101 -14.66 7.24 -19.44
N GLY A 102 -13.86 7.86 -20.30
CA GLY A 102 -14.27 8.38 -21.59
C GLY A 102 -15.16 9.61 -21.47
N ASN A 103 -16.38 9.53 -22.04
CA ASN A 103 -17.31 10.67 -22.04
C ASN A 103 -18.17 10.77 -20.77
N ALA A 104 -18.17 9.74 -19.94
CA ALA A 104 -18.92 9.74 -18.68
C ALA A 104 -18.06 10.30 -17.55
N VAL A 105 -18.58 11.30 -16.85
CA VAL A 105 -17.91 11.88 -15.68
C VAL A 105 -18.70 11.51 -14.43
N TYR A 106 -18.00 10.95 -13.46
CA TYR A 106 -18.57 10.53 -12.19
C TYR A 106 -18.12 11.48 -11.07
N GLU A 107 -18.94 11.64 -10.06
CA GLU A 107 -18.57 12.43 -8.89
C GLU A 107 -17.53 11.69 -8.05
N ARG A 108 -17.73 10.38 -7.87
CA ARG A 108 -16.88 9.53 -7.04
C ARG A 108 -16.77 8.13 -7.61
N LEU A 109 -15.59 7.53 -7.52
CA LEU A 109 -15.35 6.16 -7.95
C LEU A 109 -14.61 5.35 -6.89
N VAL A 110 -14.88 4.06 -6.87
CA VAL A 110 -14.15 3.06 -6.10
C VAL A 110 -13.44 2.13 -7.09
N ILE A 111 -12.13 2.11 -7.06
CA ILE A 111 -11.29 1.38 -8.01
C ILE A 111 -10.45 0.34 -7.26
N ASP A 112 -10.61 -0.92 -7.64
CA ASP A 112 -9.78 -2.02 -7.16
C ASP A 112 -8.76 -2.38 -8.23
N TYR A 113 -7.49 -2.43 -7.85
CA TYR A 113 -6.40 -2.69 -8.79
C TYR A 113 -5.22 -3.38 -8.12
N THR A 114 -4.36 -3.97 -8.92
CA THR A 114 -3.13 -4.63 -8.47
C THR A 114 -1.92 -3.81 -8.86
N THR A 115 -0.92 -3.85 -8.00
CA THR A 115 0.37 -3.20 -8.23
C THR A 115 1.49 -4.21 -8.12
N SER A 116 2.57 -3.94 -8.85
CA SER A 116 3.87 -4.58 -8.64
C SER A 116 4.75 -3.69 -7.76
N THR A 117 5.87 -4.26 -7.26
CA THR A 117 6.83 -3.50 -6.46
C THR A 117 7.45 -2.37 -7.29
N ASP A 118 7.47 -1.18 -6.74
CA ASP A 118 8.31 -0.08 -7.20
C ASP A 118 9.66 -0.18 -6.46
N GLU A 119 10.65 -0.80 -7.09
CA GLU A 119 11.92 -1.14 -6.44
C GLU A 119 12.67 0.09 -5.92
N GLY A 120 12.71 1.18 -6.68
CA GLY A 120 13.38 2.41 -6.26
C GLY A 120 12.74 3.04 -5.04
N GLU A 121 11.42 3.20 -5.07
CA GLU A 121 10.65 3.74 -3.95
C GLU A 121 10.60 2.77 -2.75
N SER A 122 10.54 1.47 -3.02
CA SER A 122 10.61 0.43 -1.99
C SER A 122 11.90 0.56 -1.19
N MET A 123 13.05 0.64 -1.85
CA MET A 123 14.34 0.81 -1.17
C MET A 123 14.39 2.10 -0.33
N ARG A 124 13.83 3.17 -0.84
CA ARG A 124 13.78 4.46 -0.14
C ARG A 124 12.90 4.40 1.12
N LEU A 125 11.81 3.65 1.07
CA LEU A 125 10.83 3.57 2.16
C LEU A 125 11.09 2.45 3.16
N LEU A 126 11.94 1.46 2.85
CA LEU A 126 12.24 0.36 3.77
C LEU A 126 12.75 0.82 5.14
N PRO A 127 13.61 1.85 5.28
CA PRO A 127 13.98 2.34 6.62
C PRO A 127 12.78 2.79 7.45
N VAL A 128 11.81 3.45 6.84
CA VAL A 128 10.57 3.88 7.51
C VAL A 128 9.74 2.65 7.92
N VAL A 129 9.64 1.65 7.06
CA VAL A 129 8.96 0.38 7.35
C VAL A 129 9.58 -0.30 8.56
N PHE A 130 10.90 -0.40 8.62
CA PHE A 130 11.59 -1.03 9.75
C PHE A 130 11.44 -0.25 11.05
N GLN A 131 11.51 1.07 11.02
CA GLN A 131 11.23 1.91 12.18
C GLN A 131 9.80 1.70 12.69
N TYR A 132 8.83 1.67 11.79
CA TYR A 132 7.43 1.46 12.13
C TYR A 132 7.19 0.06 12.73
N ALA A 133 7.73 -0.98 12.10
CA ALA A 133 7.64 -2.35 12.56
C ALA A 133 8.30 -2.54 13.92
N ALA A 134 9.48 -1.95 14.14
CA ALA A 134 10.19 -1.99 15.40
C ALA A 134 9.40 -1.28 16.53
N ALA A 135 8.82 -0.13 16.24
CA ALA A 135 7.98 0.59 17.20
C ALA A 135 6.74 -0.22 17.59
N LEU A 136 6.10 -0.90 16.64
CA LEU A 136 5.00 -1.83 16.92
C LEU A 136 5.47 -3.00 17.81
N PHE A 137 6.59 -3.59 17.46
CA PHE A 137 7.15 -4.73 18.20
C PHE A 137 7.53 -4.37 19.65
N ASP A 138 8.10 -3.18 19.84
CA ASP A 138 8.51 -2.68 21.16
C ASP A 138 7.36 -2.02 21.95
N GLY A 139 6.16 -1.95 21.38
CA GLY A 139 5.00 -1.32 22.00
C GLY A 139 5.08 0.21 22.09
N GLN A 140 5.96 0.85 21.33
CA GLN A 140 6.15 2.30 21.30
C GLN A 140 5.17 2.98 20.34
N THR A 141 3.89 2.78 20.55
CA THR A 141 2.82 3.23 19.64
C THR A 141 2.72 4.75 19.53
N GLU A 142 3.18 5.49 20.52
CA GLU A 142 3.26 6.96 20.51
C GLU A 142 4.22 7.52 19.47
N MET A 143 5.16 6.71 18.98
CA MET A 143 6.11 7.09 17.94
C MET A 143 5.57 6.90 16.51
N LEU A 144 4.54 6.08 16.33
CA LEU A 144 4.03 5.72 15.01
C LEU A 144 3.61 6.93 14.15
N PRO A 145 2.91 7.95 14.68
CA PRO A 145 2.56 9.12 13.87
C PRO A 145 3.78 9.89 13.37
N LYS A 146 4.85 9.95 14.15
CA LYS A 146 6.09 10.62 13.76
C LYS A 146 6.85 9.85 12.68
N ILE A 147 6.85 8.53 12.79
CA ILE A 147 7.51 7.66 11.82
C ILE A 147 6.78 7.73 10.47
N ILE A 148 5.47 7.56 10.47
CA ILE A 148 4.68 7.57 9.23
C ILE A 148 4.68 8.96 8.55
N ALA A 149 4.88 10.03 9.28
CA ALA A 149 4.99 11.38 8.71
C ALA A 149 6.25 11.57 7.84
N GLN A 150 7.20 10.62 7.85
CA GLN A 150 8.39 10.64 6.99
C GLN A 150 8.09 10.20 5.55
N CYS A 151 6.90 9.65 5.30
CA CYS A 151 6.51 9.19 3.96
C CYS A 151 6.14 10.40 3.01
#